data_681d2c8392263cfa5a1caaf751f0a2cd
#
_entry.id   681d2c8392263cfa5a1caaf751f0a2cd
#
_cell.length_a   1.000
_cell.length_b   1.000
_cell.length_c   1.000
_cell.angle_alpha   90.00
_cell.angle_beta   90.00
_cell.angle_gamma   90.00
#
_symmetry.space_group_name_H-M   'P 1'
#
loop_
_entity.id
_entity.type
_entity.pdbx_description
1 polymer ?
#
loop_
_entity_poly.entity_id
_entity_poly.type
_entity_poly.pdbx_seq_one_letter_code
_entity_poly.pdbx_strand_id
1 'polypeptide(L)'
;MLQTIPKKEDEFEIIESYFKGLTTQDGVFLGIGDDAAILNLFPDLNNQLVVATDTLVENIHFPINADSYQIAQRALCVNLSDMAAMGANPRWFTLSLSLPRKLATNPWLKGFSAGLAEVADEFKCSLVGGDTTSGPLSIIFTMLGEVPFGS
;
A
#
# COMPACT_ATOMS: atom_id res chain seq x y z
N MET A 1 2.07 6.21 37.60
CA MET A 1 1.95 5.29 36.45
C MET A 1 3.05 5.62 35.46
N LEU A 2 4.01 4.74 35.30
CA LEU A 2 5.00 4.86 34.23
C LEU A 2 4.25 4.62 32.92
N GLN A 3 4.10 5.65 32.11
CA GLN A 3 3.65 5.48 30.73
C GLN A 3 4.69 4.61 30.01
N THR A 4 4.31 3.41 29.64
CA THR A 4 5.15 2.54 28.82
C THR A 4 5.35 3.23 27.46
N ILE A 5 6.59 3.62 27.18
CA ILE A 5 6.97 4.12 25.86
C ILE A 5 6.68 3.01 24.85
N PRO A 6 5.89 3.26 23.78
CA PRO A 6 5.61 2.23 22.80
C PRO A 6 6.92 1.68 22.21
N LYS A 7 7.02 0.34 22.09
CA LYS A 7 8.14 -0.30 21.43
C LYS A 7 8.18 0.15 19.97
N LYS A 8 9.34 0.59 19.50
CA LYS A 8 9.57 0.86 18.08
C LYS A 8 9.84 -0.46 17.36
N GLU A 9 9.18 -0.65 16.24
CA GLU A 9 9.29 -1.84 15.41
C GLU A 9 10.29 -1.60 14.28
N ASP A 10 11.08 -2.63 13.93
CA ASP A 10 11.98 -2.59 12.80
C ASP A 10 11.23 -2.91 11.48
N GLU A 11 11.92 -2.76 10.35
CA GLU A 11 11.34 -2.95 9.02
C GLU A 11 10.69 -4.33 8.85
N PHE A 12 11.39 -5.40 9.25
CA PHE A 12 10.90 -6.77 9.10
C PHE A 12 9.69 -7.05 10.00
N GLU A 13 9.72 -6.55 11.24
CA GLU A 13 8.58 -6.64 12.16
C GLU A 13 7.36 -5.91 11.59
N ILE A 14 7.56 -4.73 11.00
CA ILE A 14 6.50 -3.94 10.36
C ILE A 14 5.88 -4.70 9.19
N ILE A 15 6.69 -5.23 8.29
CA ILE A 15 6.22 -5.96 7.12
C ILE A 15 5.44 -7.20 7.53
N GLU A 16 5.99 -8.00 8.43
CA GLU A 16 5.37 -9.25 8.90
C GLU A 16 4.06 -8.99 9.64
N SER A 17 4.04 -7.99 10.52
CA SER A 17 2.90 -7.77 11.43
C SER A 17 1.75 -6.98 10.80
N TYR A 18 2.03 -6.09 9.86
CA TYR A 18 1.02 -5.14 9.36
C TYR A 18 0.70 -5.28 7.88
N PHE A 19 1.62 -5.73 7.06
CA PHE A 19 1.45 -5.68 5.60
C PHE A 19 1.32 -7.04 4.94
N LYS A 20 1.95 -8.08 5.44
CA LYS A 20 1.93 -9.41 4.82
C LYS A 20 0.52 -9.97 4.61
N GLY A 21 -0.38 -9.73 5.56
CA GLY A 21 -1.77 -10.17 5.48
C GLY A 21 -2.62 -9.45 4.42
N LEU A 22 -2.11 -8.39 3.79
CA LEU A 22 -2.82 -7.63 2.75
C LEU A 22 -2.70 -8.23 1.35
N THR A 23 -1.96 -9.31 1.18
CA THR A 23 -1.90 -10.09 -0.06
C THR A 23 -3.06 -11.09 -0.06
N THR A 24 -4.22 -10.68 -0.54
CA THR A 24 -5.47 -11.45 -0.39
C THR A 24 -6.18 -11.82 -1.68
N GLN A 25 -5.75 -11.27 -2.83
CA GLN A 25 -6.44 -11.44 -4.09
C GLN A 25 -5.74 -12.46 -5.02
N ASP A 26 -6.49 -12.95 -5.98
CA ASP A 26 -5.99 -13.90 -6.98
C ASP A 26 -4.90 -13.30 -7.88
N GLY A 27 -4.13 -14.15 -8.53
CA GLY A 27 -3.09 -13.74 -9.44
C GLY A 27 -1.73 -13.50 -8.79
N VAL A 28 -1.62 -13.67 -7.48
CA VAL A 28 -0.34 -13.60 -6.76
C VAL A 28 0.20 -15.02 -6.57
N PHE A 29 1.29 -15.35 -7.27
CA PHE A 29 1.99 -16.61 -7.06
C PHE A 29 2.93 -16.54 -5.86
N LEU A 30 3.64 -15.43 -5.73
CA LEU A 30 4.51 -15.11 -4.60
C LEU A 30 4.27 -13.66 -4.21
N GLY A 31 3.81 -13.44 -2.99
CA GLY A 31 3.56 -12.10 -2.43
C GLY A 31 4.68 -11.62 -1.52
N ILE A 32 4.30 -10.89 -0.48
CA ILE A 32 5.23 -10.31 0.50
C ILE A 32 5.99 -11.41 1.25
N GLY A 33 7.30 -11.23 1.41
CA GLY A 33 8.16 -12.10 2.21
C GLY A 33 9.41 -12.61 1.50
N ASP A 34 9.64 -12.20 0.26
CA ASP A 34 10.83 -12.51 -0.53
C ASP A 34 11.33 -11.25 -1.22
N ASP A 35 12.41 -11.34 -1.99
CA ASP A 35 13.04 -10.20 -2.67
C ASP A 35 12.14 -9.53 -3.71
N ALA A 36 11.17 -10.26 -4.26
CA ALA A 36 10.21 -9.74 -5.22
C ALA A 36 8.88 -10.50 -5.16
N ALA A 37 7.82 -9.87 -5.66
CA ALA A 37 6.56 -10.56 -5.91
C ALA A 37 6.56 -11.22 -7.29
N ILE A 38 5.86 -12.36 -7.41
CA ILE A 38 5.60 -13.00 -8.68
C ILE A 38 4.10 -12.98 -8.93
N LEU A 39 3.70 -12.37 -10.04
CA LEU A 39 2.32 -12.20 -10.42
C LEU A 39 2.01 -13.05 -11.66
N ASN A 40 0.90 -13.75 -11.61
CA ASN A 40 0.32 -14.37 -12.79
C ASN A 40 -0.46 -13.31 -13.56
N LEU A 41 0.20 -12.74 -14.56
CA LEU A 41 -0.46 -11.81 -15.45
C LEU A 41 -1.59 -12.54 -16.20
N PHE A 42 -2.56 -11.80 -16.57
CA PHE A 42 -3.85 -12.15 -17.12
C PHE A 42 -3.94 -13.49 -17.84
N PRO A 43 -4.83 -14.40 -17.41
CA PRO A 43 -5.12 -15.62 -18.18
C PRO A 43 -5.75 -15.31 -19.53
N ASP A 44 -6.32 -14.12 -19.70
CA ASP A 44 -6.85 -13.63 -20.97
C ASP A 44 -5.85 -12.67 -21.62
N LEU A 45 -5.29 -13.10 -22.76
CA LEU A 45 -4.33 -12.31 -23.55
C LEU A 45 -4.93 -11.03 -24.18
N ASN A 46 -6.24 -10.82 -24.02
CA ASN A 46 -6.92 -9.63 -24.53
C ASN A 46 -6.87 -8.43 -23.57
N ASN A 47 -6.20 -8.55 -22.43
CA ASN A 47 -6.06 -7.45 -21.49
C ASN A 47 -4.67 -6.82 -21.52
N GLN A 48 -4.64 -5.51 -21.33
CA GLN A 48 -3.41 -4.72 -21.19
C GLN A 48 -3.16 -4.36 -19.75
N LEU A 49 -1.89 -4.28 -19.37
CA LEU A 49 -1.48 -3.83 -18.04
C LEU A 49 -1.47 -2.29 -17.98
N VAL A 50 -2.11 -1.76 -16.96
CA VAL A 50 -2.05 -0.33 -16.62
C VAL A 50 -1.22 -0.17 -15.35
N VAL A 51 -0.29 0.77 -15.38
CA VAL A 51 0.60 1.06 -14.25
C VAL A 51 0.53 2.54 -13.92
N ALA A 52 0.31 2.88 -12.66
CA ALA A 52 0.33 4.25 -12.16
C ALA A 52 1.08 4.33 -10.83
N THR A 53 1.68 5.46 -10.54
CA THR A 53 2.37 5.70 -9.28
C THR A 53 2.08 7.11 -8.79
N ASP A 54 1.90 7.26 -7.48
CA ASP A 54 1.71 8.53 -6.81
C ASP A 54 2.51 8.60 -5.51
N THR A 55 2.96 9.80 -5.18
CA THR A 55 3.70 10.08 -3.95
C THR A 55 2.92 11.07 -3.10
N LEU A 56 2.67 10.72 -1.83
CA LEU A 56 2.11 11.62 -0.83
C LEU A 56 3.17 11.93 0.24
N VAL A 57 3.34 13.20 0.51
CA VAL A 57 4.35 13.69 1.46
C VAL A 57 3.64 14.49 2.56
N GLU A 58 4.03 14.25 3.81
CA GLU A 58 3.55 14.99 4.98
C GLU A 58 3.79 16.50 4.80
N ASN A 59 2.84 17.30 5.23
CA ASN A 59 2.84 18.76 5.14
C ASN A 59 2.77 19.33 3.72
N ILE A 60 2.63 18.47 2.72
CA ILE A 60 2.36 18.85 1.32
C ILE A 60 0.98 18.33 0.89
N HIS A 61 0.75 17.03 1.06
CA HIS A 61 -0.48 16.36 0.64
C HIS A 61 -1.44 16.07 1.78
N PHE A 62 -0.95 16.03 3.01
CA PHE A 62 -1.73 15.89 4.24
C PHE A 62 -1.03 16.61 5.40
N PRO A 63 -1.78 17.07 6.42
CA PRO A 63 -1.19 17.83 7.51
C PRO A 63 -0.30 17.00 8.43
N ILE A 64 0.64 17.65 9.11
CA ILE A 64 1.41 17.07 10.20
C ILE A 64 0.44 16.55 11.28
N ASN A 65 0.73 15.38 11.85
CA ASN A 65 -0.12 14.69 12.84
C ASN A 65 -1.51 14.26 12.32
N ALA A 66 -1.68 14.13 11.02
CA ALA A 66 -2.89 13.53 10.49
C ALA A 66 -3.04 12.07 10.94
N ASP A 67 -4.28 11.62 11.07
CA ASP A 67 -4.60 10.26 11.46
C ASP A 67 -4.09 9.24 10.42
N SER A 68 -3.37 8.21 10.88
CA SER A 68 -2.72 7.24 9.99
C SER A 68 -3.72 6.42 9.16
N TYR A 69 -4.88 6.11 9.71
CA TYR A 69 -5.96 5.43 9.00
C TYR A 69 -6.46 6.27 7.81
N GLN A 70 -6.71 7.55 8.04
CA GLN A 70 -7.15 8.47 7.00
C GLN A 70 -6.07 8.74 5.94
N ILE A 71 -4.81 8.84 6.36
CA ILE A 71 -3.67 8.97 5.44
C ILE A 71 -3.64 7.78 4.47
N ALA A 72 -3.72 6.57 5.01
CA ALA A 72 -3.69 5.34 4.21
C ALA A 72 -4.84 5.30 3.19
N GLN A 73 -6.06 5.60 3.63
CA GLN A 73 -7.23 5.64 2.76
C GLN A 73 -7.08 6.67 1.64
N ARG A 74 -6.69 7.88 1.97
CA ARG A 74 -6.49 8.94 0.99
C ARG A 74 -5.41 8.57 -0.03
N ALA A 75 -4.28 8.07 0.42
CA ALA A 75 -3.16 7.71 -0.43
C ALA A 75 -3.52 6.61 -1.43
N LEU A 76 -4.23 5.58 -1.00
CA LEU A 76 -4.65 4.50 -1.88
C LEU A 76 -5.77 4.96 -2.82
N CYS A 77 -6.73 5.75 -2.35
CA CYS A 77 -7.82 6.27 -3.17
C CYS A 77 -7.35 7.20 -4.31
N VAL A 78 -6.30 7.97 -4.11
CA VAL A 78 -5.70 8.80 -5.17
C VAL A 78 -5.21 7.92 -6.32
N ASN A 79 -4.51 6.84 -6.04
CA ASN A 79 -4.05 5.87 -7.05
C ASN A 79 -5.23 5.14 -7.71
N LEU A 80 -6.24 4.76 -6.96
CA LEU A 80 -7.45 4.13 -7.51
C LEU A 80 -8.22 5.08 -8.44
N SER A 81 -8.19 6.38 -8.15
CA SER A 81 -8.77 7.41 -9.03
C SER A 81 -8.09 7.42 -10.41
N ASP A 82 -6.78 7.26 -10.47
CA ASP A 82 -6.04 7.16 -11.73
C ASP A 82 -6.41 5.90 -12.51
N MET A 83 -6.57 4.76 -11.81
CA MET A 83 -7.06 3.53 -12.42
C MET A 83 -8.46 3.72 -13.02
N ALA A 84 -9.36 4.37 -12.27
CA ALA A 84 -10.71 4.66 -12.73
C ALA A 84 -10.71 5.58 -13.96
N ALA A 85 -9.85 6.60 -13.99
CA ALA A 85 -9.70 7.50 -15.13
C ALA A 85 -9.25 6.77 -16.41
N MET A 86 -8.50 5.68 -16.27
CA MET A 86 -8.08 4.83 -17.38
C MET A 86 -9.07 3.71 -17.71
N GLY A 87 -10.18 3.60 -16.99
CA GLY A 87 -11.12 2.49 -17.13
C GLY A 87 -10.54 1.14 -16.70
N ALA A 88 -9.49 1.14 -15.89
CA ALA A 88 -8.77 -0.06 -15.49
C ALA A 88 -9.32 -0.63 -14.18
N ASN A 89 -9.35 -1.96 -14.10
CA ASN A 89 -9.60 -2.68 -12.86
C ASN A 89 -8.31 -2.77 -12.06
N PRO A 90 -8.23 -2.21 -10.84
CA PRO A 90 -7.05 -2.39 -9.99
C PRO A 90 -6.88 -3.85 -9.57
N ARG A 91 -5.64 -4.33 -9.55
CA ARG A 91 -5.35 -5.72 -9.17
C ARG A 91 -4.33 -5.80 -8.05
N TRP A 92 -3.20 -5.16 -8.21
CA TRP A 92 -2.08 -5.24 -7.28
C TRP A 92 -1.47 -3.87 -7.06
N PHE A 93 -0.81 -3.72 -5.91
CA PHE A 93 -0.03 -2.52 -5.65
C PHE A 93 1.20 -2.83 -4.78
N THR A 94 2.19 -1.97 -4.89
CA THR A 94 3.35 -1.94 -4.00
C THR A 94 3.32 -0.66 -3.19
N LEU A 95 3.90 -0.73 -2.00
CA LEU A 95 4.03 0.39 -1.07
C LEU A 95 5.51 0.64 -0.77
N SER A 96 5.98 1.83 -1.09
CA SER A 96 7.25 2.35 -0.57
C SER A 96 6.94 3.37 0.53
N LEU A 97 7.25 3.02 1.76
CA LEU A 97 6.95 3.82 2.94
C LEU A 97 8.25 4.33 3.57
N SER A 98 8.40 5.66 3.61
CA SER A 98 9.39 6.32 4.46
C SER A 98 8.68 6.77 5.73
N LEU A 99 9.15 6.30 6.88
CA LEU A 99 8.47 6.48 8.16
C LEU A 99 9.43 7.04 9.21
N PRO A 100 9.12 8.21 9.81
CA PRO A 100 9.90 8.71 10.93
C PRO A 100 9.90 7.70 12.09
N ARG A 101 11.04 7.49 12.72
CA ARG A 101 11.14 6.52 13.84
C ARG A 101 10.14 6.77 14.96
N LYS A 102 9.81 8.03 15.24
CA LYS A 102 8.80 8.40 16.24
C LYS A 102 7.39 7.86 15.93
N LEU A 103 7.08 7.63 14.64
CA LEU A 103 5.80 7.09 14.17
C LEU A 103 5.82 5.56 13.98
N ALA A 104 6.99 4.93 14.02
CA ALA A 104 7.14 3.47 13.90
C ALA A 104 6.65 2.76 15.19
N THR A 105 5.41 3.00 15.55
CA THR A 105 4.75 2.50 16.75
C THR A 105 3.49 1.72 16.38
N ASN A 106 3.08 0.80 17.27
CA ASN A 106 1.89 -0.01 17.05
C ASN A 106 0.61 0.81 16.76
N PRO A 107 0.28 1.90 17.49
CA PRO A 107 -0.92 2.66 17.19
C PRO A 107 -0.94 3.26 15.79
N TRP A 108 0.18 3.84 15.34
CA TRP A 108 0.26 4.43 14.01
C TRP A 108 0.18 3.38 12.91
N LEU A 109 0.97 2.32 13.03
CA LEU A 109 1.05 1.23 12.04
C LEU A 109 -0.26 0.43 11.97
N LYS A 110 -0.90 0.19 13.11
CA LYS A 110 -2.20 -0.47 13.16
C LYS A 110 -3.28 0.34 12.44
N GLY A 111 -3.31 1.65 12.66
CA GLY A 111 -4.24 2.56 11.99
C GLY A 111 -3.98 2.61 10.49
N PHE A 112 -2.73 2.76 10.09
CA PHE A 112 -2.32 2.80 8.68
C PHE A 112 -2.67 1.50 7.94
N SER A 113 -2.30 0.36 8.48
CA SER A 113 -2.59 -0.94 7.86
C SER A 113 -4.09 -1.24 7.81
N ALA A 114 -4.85 -0.84 8.83
CA ALA A 114 -6.30 -1.00 8.83
C ALA A 114 -6.98 -0.14 7.76
N GLY A 115 -6.53 1.10 7.58
CA GLY A 115 -7.02 1.99 6.51
C GLY A 115 -6.72 1.44 5.11
N LEU A 116 -5.51 0.90 4.90
CA LEU A 116 -5.15 0.22 3.65
C LEU A 116 -6.02 -1.01 3.40
N ALA A 117 -6.18 -1.86 4.40
CA ALA A 117 -6.93 -3.11 4.29
C ALA A 117 -8.39 -2.85 3.88
N GLU A 118 -9.02 -1.84 4.47
CA GLU A 118 -10.41 -1.50 4.16
C GLU A 118 -10.58 -1.09 2.70
N VAL A 119 -9.77 -0.18 2.20
CA VAL A 119 -9.83 0.27 0.80
C VAL A 119 -9.42 -0.83 -0.16
N ALA A 120 -8.36 -1.56 0.14
CA ALA A 120 -7.90 -2.66 -0.70
C ALA A 120 -8.95 -3.76 -0.84
N ASP A 121 -9.65 -4.09 0.24
CA ASP A 121 -10.73 -5.07 0.24
C ASP A 121 -11.95 -4.58 -0.57
N GLU A 122 -12.35 -3.33 -0.39
CA GLU A 122 -13.46 -2.71 -1.13
C GLU A 122 -13.23 -2.75 -2.64
N PHE A 123 -12.02 -2.41 -3.10
CA PHE A 123 -11.66 -2.36 -4.51
C PHE A 123 -10.98 -3.64 -5.04
N LYS A 124 -10.88 -4.67 -4.21
CA LYS A 124 -10.35 -5.99 -4.56
C LYS A 124 -8.93 -5.94 -5.17
N CYS A 125 -8.07 -5.17 -4.54
CA CYS A 125 -6.65 -5.11 -4.89
C CYS A 125 -5.78 -5.58 -3.73
N SER A 126 -4.61 -6.13 -4.05
CA SER A 126 -3.68 -6.71 -3.07
C SER A 126 -2.37 -5.96 -3.01
N LEU A 127 -1.88 -5.72 -1.79
CA LEU A 127 -0.49 -5.34 -1.57
C LEU A 127 0.41 -6.56 -1.83
N VAL A 128 1.35 -6.42 -2.76
CA VAL A 128 2.20 -7.55 -3.20
C VAL A 128 3.68 -7.37 -2.89
N GLY A 129 4.10 -6.18 -2.52
CA GLY A 129 5.48 -5.88 -2.21
C GLY A 129 5.71 -4.43 -1.88
N GLY A 130 6.98 -4.06 -1.76
CA GLY A 130 7.39 -2.68 -1.50
C GLY A 130 8.61 -2.60 -0.61
N ASP A 131 8.74 -1.48 0.08
CA ASP A 131 9.86 -1.16 0.94
C ASP A 131 9.40 -0.31 2.12
N THR A 132 10.06 -0.46 3.26
CA THR A 132 9.85 0.39 4.43
C THR A 132 11.20 0.87 4.93
N THR A 133 11.40 2.17 4.96
CA THR A 133 12.64 2.78 5.42
C THR A 133 12.37 3.85 6.48
N SER A 134 13.40 4.21 7.24
CA SER A 134 13.36 5.31 8.20
C SER A 134 13.67 6.62 7.49
N GLY A 135 12.85 7.63 7.69
CA GLY A 135 13.02 8.94 7.06
C GLY A 135 11.80 9.84 7.22
N PRO A 136 11.75 10.98 6.53
CA PRO A 136 10.56 11.82 6.50
C PRO A 136 9.35 11.04 6.01
N LEU A 137 8.16 11.32 6.55
CA LEU A 137 6.96 10.59 6.18
C LEU A 137 6.58 10.85 4.73
N SER A 138 6.72 9.83 3.93
CA SER A 138 6.23 9.80 2.55
C SER A 138 5.71 8.41 2.18
N ILE A 139 4.71 8.39 1.32
CA ILE A 139 4.01 7.19 0.91
C ILE A 139 3.97 7.16 -0.61
N ILE A 140 4.54 6.12 -1.18
CA ILE A 140 4.52 5.90 -2.63
C ILE A 140 3.80 4.59 -2.90
N PHE A 141 2.70 4.67 -3.63
CA PHE A 141 2.05 3.49 -4.19
C PHE A 141 2.34 3.37 -5.68
N THR A 142 2.65 2.16 -6.11
CA THR A 142 2.62 1.79 -7.52
C THR A 142 1.49 0.80 -7.71
N MET A 143 0.49 1.21 -8.49
CA MET A 143 -0.72 0.44 -8.75
C MET A 143 -0.62 -0.23 -10.13
N LEU A 144 -0.98 -1.50 -10.16
CA LEU A 144 -1.08 -2.30 -11.38
C LEU A 144 -2.53 -2.75 -11.55
N GLY A 145 -3.05 -2.55 -12.73
CA GLY A 145 -4.41 -2.91 -13.09
C GLY A 145 -4.52 -3.45 -14.50
N GLU A 146 -5.71 -3.80 -14.90
CA GLU A 146 -5.98 -4.34 -16.22
C GLU A 146 -7.10 -3.58 -16.93
N VAL A 147 -6.98 -3.48 -18.22
CA VAL A 147 -7.99 -2.91 -19.11
C VAL A 147 -8.11 -3.81 -20.35
N PRO A 148 -9.32 -4.01 -20.90
CA PRO A 148 -9.47 -4.74 -22.14
C PRO A 148 -8.67 -4.09 -23.26
N PHE A 149 -8.08 -4.88 -24.14
CA PHE A 149 -7.33 -4.41 -25.30
C PHE A 149 -8.23 -3.55 -26.20
N GLY A 150 -7.72 -2.38 -26.58
CA GLY A 150 -8.45 -1.46 -27.45
C GLY A 150 -9.51 -0.60 -26.75
N SER A 151 -9.50 -0.59 -25.43
CA SER A 151 -10.38 0.28 -24.66
C SER A 151 -9.83 1.69 -24.52
#